data_371a4c6e5f76a43ce200c10dd8c84d93
#
_entry.id   371a4c6e5f76a43ce200c10dd8c84d93
#
_cell.length_a   1.000
_cell.length_b   1.000
_cell.length_c   1.000
_cell.angle_alpha   90.00
_cell.angle_beta   90.00
_cell.angle_gamma   90.00
#
_symmetry.space_group_name_H-M   'P 1'
#
loop_
_entity.id
_entity.type
_entity.pdbx_description
1 polymer ?
#
loop_
_entity_poly.entity_id
_entity_poly.type
_entity_poly.pdbx_seq_one_letter_code
_entity_poly.pdbx_strand_id
1 'polypeptide(L)'
;MKNRTLFIIGIVLVALSSCNNKCKNVPCQIIVYDEATFTKSYLINYNGKDSIETTCGALSFDIIDKLVYNQEINMKEVKFRTIYLHKSQKITRKQNDSLQTIICQLLSNPTTDTIPLLVRDATYIYMGLKNQYINLPRGHIKDKNIINLSEKLIEYSPLYINTYSWFWMGPEIEEQIIQEYKQ
;
A
#
# COMPACT_ATOMS: atom_id res chain seq x y z
N MET A 1 -27.58 26.96 35.76
CA MET A 1 -27.10 25.62 35.35
C MET A 1 -27.08 25.41 33.84
N LYS A 2 -27.94 26.00 33.03
CA LYS A 2 -27.99 25.80 31.56
C LYS A 2 -26.71 26.20 30.78
N ASN A 3 -25.99 27.24 31.21
CA ASN A 3 -24.82 27.75 30.47
C ASN A 3 -23.54 26.87 30.61
N ARG A 4 -23.42 26.09 31.70
CA ARG A 4 -22.25 25.21 31.88
C ARG A 4 -22.30 23.97 30.99
N THR A 5 -23.51 23.46 30.75
CA THR A 5 -23.70 22.27 29.89
C THR A 5 -23.43 22.59 28.43
N LEU A 6 -23.83 23.78 27.95
CA LEU A 6 -23.55 24.24 26.59
C LEU A 6 -22.03 24.44 26.33
N PHE A 7 -21.28 24.90 27.35
CA PHE A 7 -19.84 25.11 27.23
C PHE A 7 -19.06 23.77 27.14
N ILE A 8 -19.49 22.76 27.91
CA ILE A 8 -18.89 21.43 27.85
C ILE A 8 -19.14 20.73 26.51
N ILE A 9 -20.36 20.84 25.97
CA ILE A 9 -20.70 20.28 24.65
C ILE A 9 -19.88 20.96 23.54
N GLY A 10 -19.69 22.30 23.63
CA GLY A 10 -18.85 23.05 22.69
C GLY A 10 -17.38 22.59 22.70
N ILE A 11 -16.80 22.32 23.88
CA ILE A 11 -15.41 21.88 24.02
C ILE A 11 -15.25 20.45 23.49
N VAL A 12 -16.21 19.56 23.73
CA VAL A 12 -16.18 18.18 23.20
C VAL A 12 -16.28 18.16 21.69
N LEU A 13 -17.13 18.99 21.08
CA LEU A 13 -17.27 19.11 19.63
C LEU A 13 -15.98 19.68 18.98
N VAL A 14 -15.34 20.66 19.60
CA VAL A 14 -14.06 21.22 19.11
C VAL A 14 -12.93 20.20 19.25
N ALA A 15 -12.89 19.40 20.33
CA ALA A 15 -11.90 18.35 20.51
C ALA A 15 -12.06 17.22 19.47
N LEU A 16 -13.29 16.84 19.13
CA LEU A 16 -13.57 15.85 18.09
C LEU A 16 -13.23 16.34 16.68
N SER A 17 -13.38 17.65 16.41
CA SER A 17 -13.01 18.21 15.11
C SER A 17 -11.51 18.46 14.95
N SER A 18 -10.76 18.65 16.04
CA SER A 18 -9.31 18.88 15.97
C SER A 18 -8.49 17.60 15.72
N CYS A 19 -9.03 16.41 16.06
CA CYS A 19 -8.36 15.13 15.74
C CYS A 19 -8.36 14.80 14.23
N ASN A 20 -9.28 15.36 13.45
CA ASN A 20 -9.46 14.99 12.05
C ASN A 20 -8.48 15.68 11.06
N ASN A 21 -7.72 16.68 11.49
CA ASN A 21 -6.86 17.46 10.57
C ASN A 21 -5.42 16.93 10.41
N LYS A 22 -4.97 16.01 11.29
CA LYS A 22 -3.56 15.54 11.28
C LYS A 22 -3.22 14.53 10.18
N CYS A 23 -4.22 13.92 9.58
CA CYS A 23 -4.02 12.82 8.63
C CYS A 23 -4.62 13.08 7.22
N LYS A 24 -4.94 14.31 6.86
CA LYS A 24 -5.45 14.58 5.50
C LYS A 24 -4.35 14.52 4.46
N ASN A 25 -4.65 13.89 3.33
CA ASN A 25 -3.77 13.82 2.16
C ASN A 25 -2.43 13.11 2.44
N VAL A 26 -2.44 12.08 3.28
CA VAL A 26 -1.25 11.27 3.52
C VAL A 26 -1.08 10.28 2.36
N PRO A 27 0.02 10.36 1.60
CA PRO A 27 0.31 9.38 0.57
C PRO A 27 0.74 8.05 1.19
N CYS A 28 0.54 6.99 0.44
CA CYS A 28 0.99 5.65 0.80
C CYS A 28 1.51 4.91 -0.43
N GLN A 29 2.56 4.14 -0.24
CA GLN A 29 3.17 3.34 -1.29
C GLN A 29 3.35 1.92 -0.80
N ILE A 30 3.03 0.96 -1.66
CA ILE A 30 3.31 -0.45 -1.39
C ILE A 30 4.04 -1.09 -2.57
N ILE A 31 4.93 -2.03 -2.26
CA ILE A 31 5.49 -2.96 -3.22
C ILE A 31 4.88 -4.33 -2.93
N VAL A 32 4.26 -4.91 -3.94
CA VAL A 32 3.80 -6.31 -3.91
C VAL A 32 4.76 -7.11 -4.74
N TYR A 33 5.40 -8.11 -4.16
CA TYR A 33 6.44 -8.88 -4.83
C TYR A 33 6.43 -10.35 -4.42
N ASP A 34 7.02 -11.16 -5.27
CA ASP A 34 7.30 -12.56 -5.02
C ASP A 34 8.78 -12.73 -4.69
N GLU A 35 9.06 -13.31 -3.53
CA GLU A 35 10.44 -13.50 -3.07
C GLU A 35 11.24 -14.45 -3.98
N ALA A 36 10.58 -15.41 -4.62
CA ALA A 36 11.29 -16.41 -5.42
C ALA A 36 11.90 -15.82 -6.71
N THR A 37 11.25 -14.83 -7.31
CA THR A 37 11.64 -14.40 -8.66
C THR A 37 11.95 -12.90 -8.78
N PHE A 38 11.31 -12.03 -8.03
CA PHE A 38 11.38 -10.56 -8.16
C PHE A 38 11.22 -10.03 -9.59
N THR A 39 10.89 -10.91 -10.52
CA THR A 39 10.81 -10.59 -11.95
C THR A 39 9.53 -9.86 -12.29
N LYS A 40 8.53 -9.96 -11.41
CA LYS A 40 7.25 -9.32 -11.58
C LYS A 40 6.77 -8.74 -10.26
N SER A 41 7.13 -7.51 -10.04
CA SER A 41 6.77 -6.77 -8.83
C SER A 41 5.87 -5.60 -9.20
N TYR A 42 5.02 -5.22 -8.28
CA TYR A 42 4.09 -4.09 -8.46
C TYR A 42 4.41 -3.01 -7.44
N LEU A 43 4.63 -1.79 -7.91
CA LEU A 43 4.68 -0.60 -7.06
C LEU A 43 3.35 0.13 -7.21
N ILE A 44 2.60 0.25 -6.13
CA ILE A 44 1.34 0.98 -6.08
C ILE A 44 1.57 2.26 -5.30
N ASN A 45 1.35 3.39 -5.95
CA ASN A 45 1.47 4.73 -5.42
C ASN A 45 0.10 5.38 -5.26
N TYR A 46 -0.33 5.59 -4.05
CA TYR A 46 -1.47 6.45 -3.75
C TYR A 46 -0.97 7.83 -3.34
N ASN A 47 -1.40 8.87 -4.06
CA ASN A 47 -0.93 10.25 -3.87
C ASN A 47 -1.51 10.97 -2.63
N GLY A 48 -2.36 10.29 -1.86
CA GLY A 48 -3.01 10.88 -0.69
C GLY A 48 -4.27 11.70 -1.00
N LYS A 49 -4.69 11.81 -2.26
CA LYS A 49 -5.81 12.66 -2.69
C LYS A 49 -6.82 11.93 -3.55
N ASP A 50 -6.49 11.74 -4.80
CA ASP A 50 -7.47 11.33 -5.80
C ASP A 50 -6.94 10.38 -6.85
N SER A 51 -5.69 9.94 -6.77
CA SER A 51 -5.11 9.07 -7.78
C SER A 51 -4.26 7.94 -7.23
N ILE A 52 -4.29 6.83 -7.94
CA ILE A 52 -3.42 5.68 -7.74
C ILE A 52 -2.69 5.42 -9.06
N GLU A 53 -1.38 5.24 -8.94
CA GLU A 53 -0.50 4.81 -10.02
C GLU A 53 0.04 3.44 -9.70
N THR A 54 0.11 2.57 -10.69
CA THR A 54 0.69 1.23 -10.53
C THR A 54 1.70 0.98 -11.63
N THR A 55 2.90 0.60 -11.22
CA THR A 55 3.97 0.15 -12.10
C THR A 55 4.21 -1.34 -11.87
N CYS A 56 4.18 -2.13 -12.94
CA CYS A 56 4.57 -3.53 -12.94
C CYS A 56 5.91 -3.69 -13.65
N GLY A 57 6.83 -4.43 -13.05
CA GLY A 57 8.14 -4.63 -13.65
C GLY A 57 9.08 -5.49 -12.81
N ALA A 58 10.30 -5.66 -13.30
CA ALA A 58 11.39 -6.27 -12.57
C ALA A 58 12.13 -5.21 -11.75
N LEU A 59 12.15 -5.35 -10.43
CA LEU A 59 12.85 -4.42 -9.53
C LEU A 59 14.35 -4.38 -9.80
N SER A 60 14.99 -3.26 -9.49
CA SER A 60 16.45 -3.15 -9.51
C SER A 60 17.09 -3.98 -8.39
N PHE A 61 18.35 -4.39 -8.57
CA PHE A 61 19.03 -5.28 -7.62
C PHE A 61 19.19 -4.64 -6.24
N ASP A 62 19.46 -3.35 -6.17
CA ASP A 62 19.58 -2.61 -4.92
C ASP A 62 18.28 -2.59 -4.12
N ILE A 63 17.12 -2.56 -4.78
CA ILE A 63 15.82 -2.66 -4.11
C ILE A 63 15.57 -4.09 -3.66
N ILE A 64 15.90 -5.09 -4.49
CA ILE A 64 15.77 -6.51 -4.14
C ILE A 64 16.60 -6.82 -2.88
N ASP A 65 17.85 -6.38 -2.83
CA ASP A 65 18.73 -6.58 -1.67
C ASP A 65 18.11 -6.00 -0.40
N LYS A 66 17.56 -4.79 -0.47
CA LYS A 66 16.88 -4.17 0.67
C LYS A 66 15.65 -4.95 1.12
N LEU A 67 14.87 -5.49 0.19
CA LEU A 67 13.70 -6.31 0.51
C LEU A 67 14.12 -7.63 1.19
N VAL A 68 15.12 -8.31 0.65
CA VAL A 68 15.63 -9.59 1.18
C VAL A 68 16.22 -9.41 2.57
N TYR A 69 17.01 -8.36 2.79
CA TYR A 69 17.62 -8.07 4.08
C TYR A 69 16.74 -7.24 5.02
N ASN A 70 15.47 -7.06 4.65
CA ASN A 70 14.49 -6.30 5.40
C ASN A 70 14.99 -4.90 5.85
N GLN A 71 15.58 -4.18 4.91
CA GLN A 71 16.07 -2.82 5.12
C GLN A 71 15.01 -1.80 4.73
N GLU A 72 15.12 -0.60 5.30
CA GLU A 72 14.27 0.51 4.92
C GLU A 72 14.53 0.93 3.47
N ILE A 73 13.45 1.09 2.72
CA ILE A 73 13.46 1.57 1.33
C ILE A 73 12.92 2.99 1.30
N ASN A 74 13.70 3.91 0.76
CA ASN A 74 13.13 5.19 0.36
C ASN A 74 12.20 4.96 -0.84
N MET A 75 10.90 4.95 -0.59
CA MET A 75 9.89 4.61 -1.60
C MET A 75 9.90 5.54 -2.82
N LYS A 76 10.48 6.75 -2.71
CA LYS A 76 10.66 7.66 -3.86
C LYS A 76 11.81 7.23 -4.79
N GLU A 77 12.68 6.36 -4.31
CA GLU A 77 13.86 5.88 -5.03
C GLU A 77 13.66 4.46 -5.59
N VAL A 78 12.45 3.89 -5.45
CA VAL A 78 12.17 2.57 -6.02
C VAL A 78 12.36 2.60 -7.53
N LYS A 79 13.24 1.74 -8.02
CA LYS A 79 13.60 1.63 -9.43
C LYS A 79 13.32 0.23 -9.95
N PHE A 80 12.96 0.18 -11.22
CA PHE A 80 12.79 -1.05 -11.96
C PHE A 80 13.93 -1.17 -12.99
N ARG A 81 14.45 -2.38 -13.17
CA ARG A 81 15.36 -2.70 -14.30
C ARG A 81 14.60 -2.71 -15.62
N THR A 82 13.36 -3.21 -15.54
CA THR A 82 12.45 -3.27 -16.68
C THR A 82 11.06 -2.94 -16.18
N ILE A 83 10.39 -2.02 -16.87
CA ILE A 83 8.98 -1.72 -16.64
C ILE A 83 8.20 -2.43 -17.74
N TYR A 84 7.25 -3.26 -17.35
CA TYR A 84 6.34 -3.94 -18.27
C TYR A 84 5.08 -3.12 -18.52
N LEU A 85 4.50 -2.60 -17.43
CA LEU A 85 3.26 -1.82 -17.48
C LEU A 85 3.33 -0.67 -16.49
N HIS A 86 2.73 0.45 -16.87
CA HIS A 86 2.50 1.58 -15.99
C HIS A 86 1.14 2.19 -16.31
N LYS A 87 0.29 2.28 -15.29
CA LYS A 87 -1.04 2.90 -15.42
C LYS A 87 -1.36 3.77 -14.22
N SER A 88 -2.16 4.80 -14.47
CA SER A 88 -2.72 5.62 -13.41
C SER A 88 -4.23 5.74 -13.57
N GLN A 89 -4.94 5.88 -12.45
CA GLN A 89 -6.37 6.18 -12.45
C GLN A 89 -6.76 7.11 -11.32
N LYS A 90 -7.83 7.84 -11.54
CA LYS A 90 -8.49 8.60 -10.48
C LYS A 90 -9.38 7.68 -9.66
N ILE A 91 -9.38 7.89 -8.35
CA ILE A 91 -10.28 7.22 -7.43
C ILE A 91 -11.41 8.15 -7.01
N THR A 92 -12.54 7.57 -6.65
CA THR A 92 -13.68 8.33 -6.16
C THR A 92 -13.41 8.91 -4.77
N ARG A 93 -14.15 9.96 -4.40
CA ARG A 93 -14.08 10.53 -3.05
C ARG A 93 -14.29 9.46 -1.97
N LYS A 94 -15.24 8.54 -2.15
CA LYS A 94 -15.53 7.46 -1.20
C LYS A 94 -14.32 6.53 -1.02
N GLN A 95 -13.64 6.19 -2.10
CA GLN A 95 -12.41 5.38 -2.06
C GLN A 95 -11.29 6.12 -1.34
N ASN A 96 -11.11 7.40 -1.66
CA ASN A 96 -10.14 8.25 -1.00
C ASN A 96 -10.39 8.36 0.52
N ASP A 97 -11.63 8.65 0.93
CA ASP A 97 -12.00 8.76 2.35
C ASP A 97 -11.75 7.44 3.09
N SER A 98 -12.03 6.30 2.43
CA SER A 98 -11.74 4.97 2.97
C SER A 98 -10.24 4.75 3.21
N LEU A 99 -9.39 5.03 2.22
CA LEU A 99 -7.93 4.92 2.36
C LEU A 99 -7.39 5.83 3.45
N GLN A 100 -7.79 7.11 3.45
CA GLN A 100 -7.33 8.08 4.45
C GLN A 100 -7.73 7.67 5.87
N THR A 101 -8.92 7.11 6.06
CA THR A 101 -9.37 6.61 7.37
C THR A 101 -8.43 5.51 7.90
N ILE A 102 -8.11 4.53 7.08
CA ILE A 102 -7.23 3.41 7.48
C ILE A 102 -5.80 3.92 7.73
N ILE A 103 -5.28 4.78 6.85
CA ILE A 103 -3.96 5.41 7.03
C ILE A 103 -3.88 6.17 8.35
N CYS A 104 -4.93 6.92 8.69
CA CYS A 104 -4.99 7.63 9.98
C CYS A 104 -4.98 6.69 11.17
N GLN A 105 -5.68 5.56 11.09
CA GLN A 105 -5.68 4.55 12.14
C GLN A 105 -4.28 3.96 12.34
N LEU A 106 -3.59 3.61 11.26
CA LEU A 106 -2.22 3.09 11.29
C LEU A 106 -1.22 4.11 11.87
N LEU A 107 -1.34 5.38 11.50
CA LEU A 107 -0.46 6.42 12.02
C LEU A 107 -0.71 6.75 13.50
N SER A 108 -1.93 6.53 13.97
CA SER A 108 -2.30 6.73 15.38
C SER A 108 -1.93 5.55 16.26
N ASN A 109 -1.95 4.35 15.70
CA ASN A 109 -1.64 3.09 16.37
C ASN A 109 -0.60 2.32 15.53
N PRO A 110 0.69 2.59 15.72
CA PRO A 110 1.74 1.87 15.00
C PRO A 110 1.64 0.38 15.23
N THR A 111 1.81 -0.39 14.16
CA THR A 111 1.76 -1.85 14.26
C THR A 111 2.94 -2.38 15.07
N THR A 112 2.69 -3.49 15.75
CA THR A 112 3.71 -4.30 16.42
C THR A 112 3.98 -5.60 15.67
N ASP A 113 3.49 -5.72 14.44
CA ASP A 113 3.74 -6.91 13.62
C ASP A 113 5.26 -7.09 13.44
N THR A 114 5.74 -8.22 13.91
CA THR A 114 7.14 -8.61 13.79
C THR A 114 7.32 -9.47 12.53
N ILE A 115 8.51 -9.40 11.99
CA ILE A 115 8.88 -10.18 10.81
C ILE A 115 8.92 -11.67 11.21
N PRO A 116 8.11 -12.52 10.57
CA PRO A 116 8.28 -13.95 10.73
C PRO A 116 9.59 -14.39 10.04
N LEU A 117 10.10 -15.55 10.44
CA LEU A 117 11.13 -16.26 9.67
C LEU A 117 10.72 -16.29 8.19
N LEU A 118 11.69 -16.06 7.31
CA LEU A 118 11.52 -16.11 5.84
C LEU A 118 10.57 -17.26 5.44
N VAL A 119 9.43 -16.90 4.88
CA VAL A 119 8.46 -17.83 4.32
C VAL A 119 8.77 -17.92 2.84
N ARG A 120 9.35 -19.03 2.39
CA ARG A 120 9.62 -19.26 0.98
C ARG A 120 8.31 -19.31 0.19
N ASP A 121 8.38 -18.89 -1.07
CA ASP A 121 7.27 -18.94 -2.03
C ASP A 121 6.01 -18.16 -1.58
N ALA A 122 6.21 -17.08 -0.86
CA ALA A 122 5.13 -16.21 -0.40
C ALA A 122 5.08 -14.90 -1.18
N THR A 123 3.87 -14.36 -1.31
CA THR A 123 3.68 -12.97 -1.69
C THR A 123 4.00 -12.08 -0.52
N TYR A 124 4.89 -11.15 -0.72
CA TYR A 124 5.26 -10.14 0.26
C TYR A 124 4.61 -8.80 -0.05
N ILE A 125 4.35 -8.06 1.02
CA ILE A 125 3.96 -6.66 0.94
C ILE A 125 4.98 -5.84 1.70
N TYR A 126 5.69 -4.98 0.99
CA TYR A 126 6.46 -3.89 1.58
C TYR A 126 5.60 -2.62 1.54
N MET A 127 5.37 -2.01 2.69
CA MET A 127 4.59 -0.78 2.82
C MET A 127 5.42 0.30 3.45
N GLY A 128 5.58 1.43 2.75
CA GLY A 128 6.16 2.66 3.29
C GLY A 128 5.08 3.66 3.67
N LEU A 129 5.04 4.04 4.94
CA LEU A 129 4.08 5.01 5.46
C LEU A 129 4.77 5.99 6.41
N LYS A 130 5.07 7.21 5.95
CA LYS A 130 5.85 8.21 6.67
C LYS A 130 7.20 7.66 7.14
N ASN A 131 7.37 7.48 8.46
CA ASN A 131 8.59 7.03 9.11
C ASN A 131 8.52 5.56 9.54
N GLN A 132 7.61 4.80 8.96
CA GLN A 132 7.43 3.39 9.27
C GLN A 132 7.47 2.59 7.98
N TYR A 133 8.06 1.40 8.06
CA TYR A 133 7.94 0.43 6.99
C TYR A 133 7.58 -0.94 7.56
N ILE A 134 6.94 -1.71 6.72
CA ILE A 134 6.49 -3.06 7.02
C ILE A 134 6.88 -3.91 5.81
N ASN A 135 7.52 -5.05 6.07
CA ASN A 135 7.88 -6.00 5.03
C ASN A 135 7.49 -7.40 5.51
N LEU A 136 6.33 -7.86 5.11
CA LEU A 136 5.73 -9.08 5.64
C LEU A 136 5.14 -9.95 4.54
N PRO A 137 5.26 -11.29 4.67
CA PRO A 137 4.50 -12.19 3.84
C PRO A 137 3.00 -11.98 4.08
N ARG A 138 2.23 -11.84 3.02
CA ARG A 138 0.80 -11.46 3.09
C ARG A 138 -0.01 -12.33 4.04
N GLY A 139 0.20 -13.64 4.03
CA GLY A 139 -0.52 -14.58 4.89
C GLY A 139 -0.16 -14.49 6.38
N HIS A 140 0.87 -13.73 6.75
CA HIS A 140 1.36 -13.59 8.12
C HIS A 140 1.12 -12.21 8.73
N ILE A 141 0.52 -11.30 7.99
CA ILE A 141 0.12 -9.99 8.51
C ILE A 141 -1.07 -10.19 9.46
N LYS A 142 -0.93 -9.73 10.70
CA LYS A 142 -1.97 -9.84 11.75
C LYS A 142 -2.74 -8.53 11.93
N ASP A 143 -2.11 -7.40 11.67
CA ASP A 143 -2.76 -6.10 11.79
C ASP A 143 -3.82 -5.93 10.70
N LYS A 144 -5.07 -5.87 11.13
CA LYS A 144 -6.23 -5.74 10.23
C LYS A 144 -6.20 -4.45 9.39
N ASN A 145 -5.60 -3.38 9.90
CA ASN A 145 -5.52 -2.12 9.16
C ASN A 145 -4.49 -2.23 8.04
N ILE A 146 -3.37 -2.94 8.24
CA ILE A 146 -2.39 -3.21 7.18
C ILE A 146 -3.03 -4.08 6.10
N ILE A 147 -3.72 -5.16 6.50
CA ILE A 147 -4.44 -6.03 5.55
C ILE A 147 -5.43 -5.20 4.74
N ASN A 148 -6.31 -4.47 5.41
CA ASN A 148 -7.34 -3.67 4.75
C ASN A 148 -6.75 -2.59 3.82
N LEU A 149 -5.66 -1.92 4.24
CA LEU A 149 -5.02 -0.91 3.40
C LEU A 149 -4.39 -1.51 2.15
N SER A 150 -3.64 -2.61 2.31
CA SER A 150 -3.00 -3.28 1.19
C SER A 150 -4.04 -3.86 0.21
N GLU A 151 -5.10 -4.50 0.71
CA GLU A 151 -6.17 -5.04 -0.13
C GLU A 151 -6.91 -3.95 -0.90
N LYS A 152 -7.22 -2.82 -0.26
CA LYS A 152 -7.84 -1.69 -0.96
C LYS A 152 -6.93 -1.03 -1.99
N LEU A 153 -5.64 -0.91 -1.72
CA LEU A 153 -4.70 -0.39 -2.70
C LEU A 153 -4.57 -1.33 -3.90
N ILE A 154 -4.58 -2.64 -3.66
CA ILE A 154 -4.59 -3.65 -4.72
C ILE A 154 -5.92 -3.60 -5.50
N GLU A 155 -7.06 -3.55 -4.82
CA GLU A 155 -8.40 -3.45 -5.43
C GLU A 155 -8.54 -2.19 -6.29
N TYR A 156 -8.00 -1.06 -5.82
CA TYR A 156 -8.08 0.22 -6.52
C TYR A 156 -6.92 0.46 -7.49
N SER A 157 -6.06 -0.54 -7.69
CA SER A 157 -5.00 -0.49 -8.69
C SER A 157 -5.59 -0.51 -10.10
N PRO A 158 -5.09 0.32 -11.04
CA PRO A 158 -5.49 0.24 -12.45
C PRO A 158 -4.97 -1.01 -13.17
N LEU A 159 -4.08 -1.78 -12.53
CA LEU A 159 -3.59 -3.06 -13.02
C LEU A 159 -4.19 -4.18 -12.18
N TYR A 160 -4.56 -5.27 -12.84
CA TYR A 160 -4.94 -6.49 -12.12
C TYR A 160 -3.71 -7.11 -11.44
N ILE A 161 -3.81 -7.34 -10.13
CA ILE A 161 -2.75 -7.93 -9.32
C ILE A 161 -3.28 -9.24 -8.75
N ASN A 162 -2.83 -10.36 -9.31
CA ASN A 162 -3.15 -11.67 -8.77
C ASN A 162 -2.26 -11.96 -7.56
N THR A 163 -2.86 -12.00 -6.39
CA THR A 163 -2.14 -12.26 -5.12
C THR A 163 -2.29 -13.69 -4.62
N TYR A 164 -2.98 -14.55 -5.35
CA TYR A 164 -3.29 -15.91 -4.90
C TYR A 164 -2.43 -17.01 -5.53
N SER A 165 -1.78 -16.74 -6.65
CA SER A 165 -0.94 -17.73 -7.32
C SER A 165 0.24 -17.07 -8.02
N TRP A 166 1.33 -16.93 -7.32
CA TRP A 166 2.56 -16.36 -7.88
C TRP A 166 3.26 -17.30 -8.86
N PHE A 167 3.10 -18.60 -8.67
CA PHE A 167 3.60 -19.62 -9.61
C PHE A 167 2.83 -19.67 -10.93
N TRP A 168 1.57 -19.26 -10.90
CA TRP A 168 0.73 -19.18 -12.08
C TRP A 168 0.28 -17.74 -12.23
N MET A 169 1.04 -16.99 -12.97
CA MET A 169 0.44 -15.86 -13.63
C MET A 169 -0.59 -16.44 -14.57
N GLY A 170 -1.86 -16.25 -14.22
CA GLY A 170 -2.91 -16.72 -15.10
C GLY A 170 -2.69 -16.17 -16.50
N PRO A 171 -3.05 -16.89 -17.54
CA PRO A 171 -2.92 -16.47 -18.93
C PRO A 171 -3.43 -15.05 -19.16
N GLU A 172 -4.39 -14.59 -18.36
CA GLU A 172 -4.97 -13.26 -18.40
C GLU A 172 -3.96 -12.11 -18.18
N ILE A 173 -2.95 -12.29 -17.31
CA ILE A 173 -1.92 -11.26 -17.09
C ILE A 173 -0.89 -11.29 -18.22
N GLU A 174 -0.54 -12.47 -18.71
CA GLU A 174 0.35 -12.59 -19.86
C GLU A 174 -0.31 -12.03 -21.12
N GLU A 175 -1.59 -12.30 -21.34
CA GLU A 175 -2.36 -11.71 -22.42
C GLU A 175 -2.46 -10.18 -22.31
N GLN A 176 -2.68 -9.65 -21.12
CA GLN A 176 -2.75 -8.22 -20.86
C GLN A 176 -1.39 -7.54 -21.16
N ILE A 177 -0.29 -8.14 -20.72
CA ILE A 177 1.07 -7.68 -20.99
C ILE A 177 1.36 -7.74 -22.49
N ILE A 178 1.02 -8.86 -23.14
CA ILE A 178 1.26 -9.05 -24.58
C ILE A 178 0.42 -8.09 -25.43
N GLN A 179 -0.82 -7.83 -25.06
CA GLN A 179 -1.69 -6.89 -25.79
C GLN A 179 -1.19 -5.45 -25.70
N GLU A 180 -0.65 -5.02 -24.55
CA GLU A 180 -0.14 -3.66 -24.38
C GLU A 180 1.23 -3.44 -25.02
N TYR A 181 2.05 -4.48 -25.17
CA TYR A 181 3.31 -4.40 -25.94
C TYR A 181 3.10 -4.38 -27.47
N LYS A 182 1.90 -4.71 -27.95
CA LYS A 182 1.56 -4.71 -29.38
C LYS A 182 0.87 -3.42 -29.85
N GLN A 183 0.61 -2.47 -28.96
CA GLN A 183 0.11 -1.13 -29.27
C GLN A 183 1.24 -0.11 -29.24
#